data_4b8bf467cd8546ef643ede1c3e482e59
#
_entry.id   4b8bf467cd8546ef643ede1c3e482e59
#
_cell.length_a   1.000
_cell.length_b   1.000
_cell.length_c   1.000
_cell.angle_alpha   90.00
_cell.angle_beta   90.00
_cell.angle_gamma   90.00
#
_symmetry.space_group_name_H-M   'P 1'
#
loop_
_entity.id
_entity.type
_entity.pdbx_description
1 polymer ?
#
loop_
_entity_poly.entity_id
_entity_poly.type
_entity_poly.pdbx_seq_one_letter_code
_entity_poly.pdbx_strand_id
1 'polypeptide(L)'
;MPFWDTSALVKLYVREHDSDRFVELARRSETRATISQLSIHEMRCVLHRKEFARAIPPNTAELAYREFYNDVQDAVLKLIPYGRDVALEFDRIVRVCYRARPVVPIRALDGLLLASALTARMPDLVSTDLRMRDAGLLLGLRIFPS
;
A
#
# COMPACT_ATOMS: atom_id res chain seq x y z
N MET A 1 -9.29 3.64 10.49
CA MET A 1 -9.07 2.57 9.49
C MET A 1 -7.97 3.01 8.53
N PRO A 2 -6.84 2.35 8.49
CA PRO A 2 -5.74 2.77 7.65
C PRO A 2 -5.82 2.21 6.23
N PHE A 3 -5.26 2.99 5.30
CA PHE A 3 -4.95 2.52 3.95
C PHE A 3 -3.54 1.93 3.96
N TRP A 4 -3.36 0.77 3.33
CA TRP A 4 -2.09 0.06 3.31
C TRP A 4 -1.45 0.16 1.93
N ASP A 5 -0.24 0.70 1.90
CA ASP A 5 0.64 0.62 0.75
C ASP A 5 1.20 -0.80 0.61
N THR A 6 1.52 -1.20 -0.60
CA THR A 6 2.03 -2.54 -0.89
C THR A 6 3.32 -2.86 -0.14
N SER A 7 4.18 -1.87 0.10
CA SER A 7 5.43 -2.06 0.86
C SER A 7 5.19 -2.61 2.26
N ALA A 8 4.09 -2.23 2.89
CA ALA A 8 3.69 -2.71 4.21
C ALA A 8 2.78 -3.95 4.11
N LEU A 9 1.87 -3.95 3.15
CA LEU A 9 0.92 -5.05 2.94
C LEU A 9 1.63 -6.39 2.75
N VAL A 10 2.71 -6.43 1.98
CA VAL A 10 3.46 -7.65 1.70
C VAL A 10 3.96 -8.33 2.97
N LYS A 11 4.22 -7.58 4.02
CA LYS A 11 4.72 -8.09 5.31
C LYS A 11 3.69 -8.93 6.06
N LEU A 12 2.42 -8.85 5.66
CA LEU A 12 1.37 -9.71 6.21
C LEU A 12 1.35 -11.11 5.56
N TYR A 13 2.02 -11.28 4.42
CA TYR A 13 1.96 -12.50 3.60
C TYR A 13 3.30 -13.19 3.43
N VAL A 14 4.41 -12.50 3.65
CA VAL A 14 5.75 -13.08 3.68
C VAL A 14 6.46 -12.65 4.96
N ARG A 15 7.29 -13.57 5.49
CA ARG A 15 7.99 -13.33 6.75
C ARG A 15 9.23 -12.49 6.50
N GLU A 16 9.25 -11.28 7.06
CA GLU A 16 10.42 -10.40 7.12
C GLU A 16 10.69 -10.05 8.58
N HIS A 17 11.85 -9.45 8.87
CA HIS A 17 12.29 -9.18 10.25
C HIS A 17 11.33 -8.29 11.05
N ASP A 18 10.58 -7.41 10.37
CA ASP A 18 9.64 -6.48 10.99
C ASP A 18 8.16 -6.87 10.81
N SER A 19 7.87 -8.07 10.27
CA SER A 19 6.50 -8.50 10.00
C SER A 19 5.59 -8.47 11.22
N ASP A 20 6.10 -8.83 12.41
CA ASP A 20 5.29 -8.86 13.64
C ASP A 20 4.66 -7.51 13.95
N ARG A 21 5.39 -6.43 13.71
CA ARG A 21 4.91 -5.07 13.90
C ARG A 21 3.69 -4.75 13.03
N PHE A 22 3.74 -5.19 11.77
CA PHE A 22 2.65 -4.97 10.82
C PHE A 22 1.46 -5.89 11.08
N VAL A 23 1.69 -7.13 11.46
CA VAL A 23 0.64 -8.04 11.88
C VAL A 23 -0.12 -7.46 13.07
N GLU A 24 0.58 -6.89 14.03
CA GLU A 24 -0.03 -6.25 15.19
C GLU A 24 -0.86 -5.02 14.80
N LEU A 25 -0.35 -4.19 13.87
CA LEU A 25 -1.12 -3.05 13.34
C LEU A 25 -2.42 -3.52 12.69
N ALA A 26 -2.36 -4.59 11.89
CA ALA A 26 -3.55 -5.14 11.23
C ALA A 26 -4.58 -5.65 12.23
N ARG A 27 -4.14 -6.25 13.34
CA ARG A 27 -5.03 -6.78 14.39
C ARG A 27 -5.79 -5.70 15.14
N ARG A 28 -5.23 -4.50 15.23
CA ARG A 28 -5.86 -3.38 15.94
C ARG A 28 -7.01 -2.77 15.17
N SER A 29 -7.14 -3.07 13.88
CA SER A 29 -8.23 -2.58 13.05
C SER A 29 -9.37 -3.60 13.00
N GLU A 30 -10.61 -3.12 12.95
CA GLU A 30 -11.80 -3.96 12.78
C GLU A 30 -11.76 -4.70 11.44
N THR A 31 -11.24 -4.03 10.40
CA THR A 31 -10.92 -4.66 9.12
C THR A 31 -9.42 -4.81 9.03
N ARG A 32 -8.94 -5.95 8.53
CA ARG A 32 -7.50 -6.25 8.46
C ARG A 32 -6.71 -5.15 7.75
N ALA A 33 -7.14 -4.75 6.55
CA ALA A 33 -6.52 -3.67 5.80
C ALA A 33 -7.45 -3.17 4.71
N THR A 34 -7.29 -1.90 4.34
CA THR A 34 -7.93 -1.30 3.17
C THR A 34 -6.85 -1.01 2.15
N ILE A 35 -7.04 -1.46 0.91
CA ILE A 35 -6.06 -1.37 -0.16
C ILE A 35 -6.73 -0.89 -1.46
N SER A 36 -5.93 -0.43 -2.41
CA SER A 36 -6.40 -0.14 -3.76
C SER A 36 -6.58 -1.43 -4.56
N GLN A 37 -7.53 -1.44 -5.47
CA GLN A 37 -7.65 -2.48 -6.50
C GLN A 37 -6.33 -2.66 -7.25
N LEU A 38 -5.58 -1.58 -7.48
CA LEU A 38 -4.28 -1.62 -8.16
C LEU A 38 -3.21 -2.37 -7.37
N SER A 39 -3.36 -2.44 -6.05
CA SER A 39 -2.42 -3.18 -5.17
C SER A 39 -2.39 -4.66 -5.46
N ILE A 40 -3.45 -5.22 -6.06
CA ILE A 40 -3.50 -6.63 -6.45
C ILE A 40 -2.37 -6.93 -7.45
N HIS A 41 -2.24 -6.07 -8.47
CA HIS A 41 -1.19 -6.24 -9.48
C HIS A 41 0.20 -5.97 -8.92
N GLU A 42 0.32 -4.97 -8.07
CA GLU A 42 1.59 -4.64 -7.45
C GLU A 42 2.08 -5.78 -6.54
N MET A 43 1.19 -6.37 -5.74
CA MET A 43 1.52 -7.52 -4.90
C MET A 43 2.07 -8.68 -5.73
N ARG A 44 1.45 -8.95 -6.88
CA ARG A 44 1.93 -10.01 -7.80
C ARG A 44 3.39 -9.78 -8.17
N CYS A 45 3.72 -8.56 -8.59
CA CYS A 45 5.08 -8.22 -9.01
C CYS A 45 6.06 -8.18 -7.83
N VAL A 46 5.67 -7.61 -6.70
CA VAL A 46 6.53 -7.49 -5.52
C VAL A 46 6.94 -8.86 -4.98
N LEU A 47 6.00 -9.80 -4.90
CA LEU A 47 6.27 -11.14 -4.40
C LEU A 47 7.28 -11.87 -5.29
N HIS A 48 7.11 -11.82 -6.61
CA HIS A 48 8.05 -12.45 -7.54
C HIS A 48 9.42 -11.77 -7.52
N ARG A 49 9.45 -10.45 -7.38
CA ARG A 49 10.70 -9.70 -7.27
C ARG A 49 11.49 -10.08 -6.02
N LYS A 50 10.80 -10.26 -4.88
CA LYS A 50 11.42 -10.70 -3.62
C LYS A 50 11.99 -12.11 -3.74
N GLU A 51 11.27 -13.01 -4.38
CA GLU A 51 11.76 -14.38 -4.61
C GLU A 51 12.97 -14.37 -5.55
N PHE A 52 12.91 -13.63 -6.64
CA PHE A 52 14.03 -13.47 -7.58
C PHE A 52 15.27 -12.91 -6.89
N ALA A 53 15.10 -11.94 -6.00
CA ALA A 53 16.18 -11.33 -5.22
C ALA A 53 16.63 -12.18 -4.02
N ARG A 54 16.04 -13.36 -3.83
CA ARG A 54 16.30 -14.28 -2.71
C ARG A 54 16.03 -13.66 -1.34
N ALA A 55 15.14 -12.66 -1.28
CA ALA A 55 14.68 -12.08 -0.02
C ALA A 55 13.65 -12.97 0.69
N ILE A 56 12.98 -13.85 -0.05
CA ILE A 56 12.09 -14.89 0.46
C ILE A 56 12.47 -16.23 -0.16
N PRO A 57 12.11 -17.37 0.50
CA PRO A 57 12.49 -18.70 0.00
C PRO A 57 11.93 -19.00 -1.39
N PRO A 58 12.58 -19.90 -2.16
CA PRO A 58 12.06 -20.33 -3.45
C PRO A 58 10.65 -20.90 -3.36
N ASN A 59 9.83 -20.68 -4.39
CA ASN A 59 8.46 -21.17 -4.52
C ASN A 59 7.46 -20.59 -3.51
N THR A 60 7.82 -19.50 -2.81
CA THR A 60 6.91 -18.87 -1.86
C THR A 60 6.06 -17.76 -2.47
N ALA A 61 6.50 -17.17 -3.60
CA ALA A 61 5.74 -16.07 -4.22
C ALA A 61 4.32 -16.49 -4.62
N GLU A 62 4.16 -17.63 -5.27
CA GLU A 62 2.84 -18.13 -5.69
C GLU A 62 1.95 -18.48 -4.49
N LEU A 63 2.51 -19.09 -3.45
CA LEU A 63 1.76 -19.46 -2.25
C LEU A 63 1.28 -18.21 -1.50
N ALA A 64 2.18 -17.23 -1.33
CA ALA A 64 1.84 -15.97 -0.65
C ALA A 64 0.79 -15.18 -1.44
N TYR A 65 0.92 -15.14 -2.77
CA TYR A 65 -0.06 -14.45 -3.61
C TYR A 65 -1.44 -15.11 -3.51
N ARG A 66 -1.49 -16.44 -3.49
CA ARG A 66 -2.75 -17.17 -3.35
C ARG A 66 -3.43 -16.86 -2.03
N GLU A 67 -2.67 -16.84 -0.93
CA GLU A 67 -3.19 -16.46 0.38
C GLU A 67 -3.75 -15.05 0.37
N PHE A 68 -2.99 -14.11 -0.18
CA PHE A 68 -3.41 -12.72 -0.34
C PHE A 68 -4.69 -12.60 -1.17
N TYR A 69 -4.74 -13.27 -2.33
CA TYR A 69 -5.89 -13.19 -3.22
C TYR A 69 -7.15 -13.81 -2.60
N ASN A 70 -6.99 -14.88 -1.83
CA ASN A 70 -8.09 -15.46 -1.06
C ASN A 70 -8.65 -14.45 -0.05
N ASP A 71 -7.79 -13.71 0.64
CA ASP A 71 -8.21 -12.65 1.56
C ASP A 71 -8.96 -11.52 0.84
N VAL A 72 -8.57 -11.21 -0.39
CA VAL A 72 -9.30 -10.25 -1.24
C VAL A 72 -10.69 -10.79 -1.56
N GLN A 73 -10.79 -12.04 -2.01
CA GLN A 73 -12.06 -12.66 -2.39
C GLN A 73 -13.01 -12.84 -1.21
N ASP A 74 -12.47 -13.15 -0.05
CA ASP A 74 -13.24 -13.37 1.18
C ASP A 74 -13.58 -12.07 1.93
N ALA A 75 -13.26 -10.92 1.32
CA ALA A 75 -13.48 -9.58 1.90
C ALA A 75 -12.80 -9.39 3.27
N VAL A 76 -11.73 -10.12 3.53
CA VAL A 76 -10.84 -9.89 4.68
C VAL A 76 -10.08 -8.58 4.48
N LEU A 77 -9.74 -8.26 3.23
CA LEU A 77 -9.20 -6.99 2.81
C LEU A 77 -10.30 -6.18 2.10
N LYS A 78 -10.40 -4.91 2.43
CA LYS A 78 -11.32 -4.00 1.75
C LYS A 78 -10.62 -3.39 0.53
N LEU A 79 -11.27 -3.45 -0.64
CA LEU A 79 -10.75 -2.86 -1.86
C LEU A 79 -11.40 -1.52 -2.17
N ILE A 80 -10.56 -0.54 -2.52
CA ILE A 80 -11.00 0.72 -3.11
C ILE A 80 -10.87 0.56 -4.63
N PRO A 81 -11.97 0.66 -5.39
CA PRO A 81 -11.91 0.48 -6.83
C PRO A 81 -11.17 1.66 -7.49
N TYR A 82 -10.47 1.36 -8.58
CA TYR A 82 -9.92 2.39 -9.45
C TYR A 82 -11.03 2.93 -10.33
N GLY A 83 -11.22 4.23 -10.28
CA GLY A 83 -12.26 4.89 -11.07
C GLY A 83 -11.85 6.31 -11.44
N ARG A 84 -12.78 7.05 -12.06
CA ARG A 84 -12.54 8.41 -12.53
C ARG A 84 -12.14 9.37 -11.40
N ASP A 85 -12.72 9.22 -10.23
CA ASP A 85 -12.40 10.04 -9.06
C ASP A 85 -10.93 9.89 -8.65
N VAL A 86 -10.42 8.65 -8.67
CA VAL A 86 -9.00 8.37 -8.39
C VAL A 86 -8.12 9.01 -9.45
N ALA A 87 -8.49 8.90 -10.72
CA ALA A 87 -7.73 9.49 -11.82
C ALA A 87 -7.63 11.01 -11.70
N LEU A 88 -8.72 11.67 -11.34
CA LEU A 88 -8.74 13.13 -11.16
C LEU A 88 -7.91 13.57 -9.96
N GLU A 89 -8.02 12.86 -8.84
CA GLU A 89 -7.25 13.14 -7.63
C GLU A 89 -5.75 12.93 -7.87
N PHE A 90 -5.38 11.94 -8.67
CA PHE A 90 -4.00 11.70 -9.06
C PHE A 90 -3.33 12.93 -9.66
N ASP A 91 -3.99 13.62 -10.60
CA ASP A 91 -3.43 14.82 -11.22
C ASP A 91 -3.15 15.92 -10.17
N ARG A 92 -4.06 16.10 -9.22
CA ARG A 92 -3.87 17.07 -8.13
C ARG A 92 -2.66 16.68 -7.27
N ILE A 93 -2.54 15.41 -6.89
CA ILE A 93 -1.46 14.92 -6.04
C ILE A 93 -0.10 15.14 -6.70
N VAL A 94 0.02 14.83 -7.98
CA VAL A 94 1.28 15.04 -8.72
C VAL A 94 1.69 16.51 -8.66
N ARG A 95 0.75 17.41 -8.92
CA ARG A 95 1.04 18.86 -8.86
C ARG A 95 1.48 19.29 -7.46
N VAL A 96 0.80 18.84 -6.42
CA VAL A 96 1.14 19.17 -5.02
C VAL A 96 2.56 18.70 -4.70
N CYS A 97 2.88 17.45 -5.03
CA CYS A 97 4.18 16.84 -4.71
C CYS A 97 5.33 17.55 -5.46
N TYR A 98 5.16 17.88 -6.73
CA TYR A 98 6.21 18.50 -7.52
C TYR A 98 6.34 20.02 -7.30
N ARG A 99 5.32 20.67 -6.73
CA ARG A 99 5.39 22.07 -6.31
C ARG A 99 5.90 22.25 -4.89
N ALA A 100 5.97 21.19 -4.10
CA ALA A 100 6.50 21.26 -2.74
C ALA A 100 8.00 21.62 -2.76
N ARG A 101 8.46 22.23 -1.67
CA ARG A 101 9.87 22.56 -1.50
C ARG A 101 10.35 22.06 -0.14
N PRO A 102 11.21 21.05 -0.09
CA PRO A 102 11.75 20.32 -1.25
C PRO A 102 10.70 19.52 -2.01
N VAL A 103 10.96 19.25 -3.28
CA VAL A 103 10.07 18.43 -4.13
C VAL A 103 9.96 17.02 -3.54
N VAL A 104 8.75 16.48 -3.54
CA VAL A 104 8.52 15.06 -3.19
C VAL A 104 8.29 14.30 -4.48
N PRO A 105 9.36 13.67 -5.06
CA PRO A 105 9.21 12.96 -6.32
C PRO A 105 8.49 11.63 -6.13
N ILE A 106 7.30 11.52 -6.69
CA ILE A 106 6.50 10.29 -6.65
C ILE A 106 6.42 9.66 -8.03
N ARG A 107 6.29 8.32 -8.05
CA ARG A 107 6.03 7.58 -9.28
C ARG A 107 4.53 7.45 -9.51
N ALA A 108 4.15 7.05 -10.73
CA ALA A 108 2.74 6.98 -11.12
C ALA A 108 1.92 6.11 -10.15
N LEU A 109 2.40 4.92 -9.82
CA LEU A 109 1.65 4.03 -8.94
C LEU A 109 1.53 4.58 -7.52
N ASP A 110 2.59 5.21 -6.99
CA ASP A 110 2.54 5.87 -5.70
C ASP A 110 1.42 6.91 -5.64
N GLY A 111 1.35 7.75 -6.66
CA GLY A 111 0.31 8.78 -6.78
C GLY A 111 -1.10 8.18 -6.89
N LEU A 112 -1.26 7.08 -7.61
CA LEU A 112 -2.55 6.40 -7.74
C LEU A 112 -2.99 5.76 -6.43
N LEU A 113 -2.07 5.18 -5.66
CA LEU A 113 -2.39 4.62 -4.34
C LEU A 113 -2.78 5.72 -3.35
N LEU A 114 -2.05 6.84 -3.33
CA LEU A 114 -2.40 7.99 -2.51
C LEU A 114 -3.76 8.57 -2.91
N ALA A 115 -4.03 8.67 -4.22
CA ALA A 115 -5.31 9.12 -4.72
C ALA A 115 -6.46 8.20 -4.26
N SER A 116 -6.23 6.90 -4.25
CA SER A 116 -7.21 5.93 -3.74
C SER A 116 -7.52 6.18 -2.26
N ALA A 117 -6.48 6.39 -1.45
CA ALA A 117 -6.66 6.66 -0.02
C ALA A 117 -7.45 7.96 0.20
N LEU A 118 -7.11 9.03 -0.51
CA LEU A 118 -7.75 10.33 -0.33
C LEU A 118 -9.20 10.35 -0.83
N THR A 119 -9.50 9.73 -1.96
CA THR A 119 -10.88 9.65 -2.47
C THR A 119 -11.77 8.82 -1.56
N ALA A 120 -11.22 7.81 -0.90
CA ALA A 120 -11.94 7.01 0.09
C ALA A 120 -11.96 7.67 1.49
N ARG A 121 -11.39 8.85 1.62
CA ARG A 121 -11.32 9.62 2.88
C ARG A 121 -10.64 8.84 4.01
N MET A 122 -9.62 8.09 3.68
CA MET A 122 -8.82 7.35 4.65
C MET A 122 -7.85 8.34 5.33
N PRO A 123 -7.85 8.44 6.66
CA PRO A 123 -6.99 9.41 7.36
C PRO A 123 -5.56 8.91 7.56
N ASP A 124 -5.35 7.60 7.50
CA ASP A 124 -4.11 6.95 7.90
C ASP A 124 -3.51 6.15 6.77
N LEU A 125 -2.17 6.19 6.67
CA LEU A 125 -1.40 5.44 5.68
C LEU A 125 -0.40 4.54 6.40
N VAL A 126 -0.40 3.25 6.08
CA VAL A 126 0.63 2.31 6.53
C VAL A 126 1.57 2.04 5.37
N SER A 127 2.83 2.45 5.51
CA SER A 127 3.84 2.32 4.47
C SER A 127 5.24 2.29 5.07
N THR A 128 6.15 1.54 4.42
CA THR A 128 7.58 1.57 4.72
C THR A 128 8.38 2.33 3.66
N ASP A 129 7.74 2.72 2.56
CA ASP A 129 8.38 3.45 1.48
C ASP A 129 8.51 4.93 1.85
N LEU A 130 9.73 5.45 1.87
CA LEU A 130 9.99 6.83 2.29
C LEU A 130 9.28 7.86 1.41
N ARG A 131 9.20 7.64 0.09
CA ARG A 131 8.49 8.58 -0.81
C ARG A 131 7.00 8.60 -0.52
N MET A 132 6.41 7.43 -0.29
CA MET A 132 5.00 7.34 0.08
C MET A 132 4.74 8.03 1.42
N ARG A 133 5.62 7.83 2.39
CA ARG A 133 5.49 8.44 3.72
C ARG A 133 5.58 9.96 3.62
N ASP A 134 6.57 10.48 2.90
CA ASP A 134 6.75 11.92 2.71
C ASP A 134 5.57 12.54 1.97
N ALA A 135 5.12 11.92 0.89
CA ALA A 135 3.95 12.38 0.14
C ALA A 135 2.67 12.33 0.99
N GLY A 136 2.49 11.24 1.74
CA GLY A 136 1.35 11.10 2.64
C GLY A 136 1.27 12.21 3.68
N LEU A 137 2.40 12.53 4.31
CA LEU A 137 2.49 13.66 5.26
C LEU A 137 2.12 14.98 4.61
N LEU A 138 2.67 15.24 3.42
CA LEU A 138 2.38 16.45 2.66
C LEU A 138 0.89 16.60 2.35
N LEU A 139 0.21 15.49 2.12
CA LEU A 139 -1.21 15.43 1.78
C LEU A 139 -2.13 15.38 3.02
N GLY A 140 -1.56 15.43 4.22
CA GLY A 140 -2.33 15.47 5.46
C GLY A 140 -2.68 14.12 6.06
N LEU A 141 -2.08 13.03 5.57
CA LEU A 141 -2.30 11.71 6.15
C LEU A 141 -1.43 11.49 7.39
N ARG A 142 -1.95 10.72 8.34
CA ARG A 142 -1.14 10.20 9.45
C ARG A 142 -0.40 8.95 8.98
N ILE A 143 0.88 8.87 9.30
CA ILE A 143 1.76 7.83 8.75
C ILE A 143 2.11 6.81 9.82
N PHE A 144 1.95 5.54 9.48
CA PHE A 144 2.26 4.41 10.35
C PHE A 144 3.20 3.44 9.66
N PRO A 145 4.04 2.73 10.41
CA PRO A 145 4.36 2.95 11.83
C PRO A 145 5.07 4.27 12.03
N SER A 146 4.99 4.78 13.24
CA SER A 146 5.62 6.05 13.63
C SER A 146 7.14 5.97 13.59
#